data_2d414c3982b45d426ff0582f02cbc3d5
#
_entry.id   2d414c3982b45d426ff0582f02cbc3d5
#
_cell.length_a   1.000
_cell.length_b   1.000
_cell.length_c   1.000
_cell.angle_alpha   90.00
_cell.angle_beta   90.00
_cell.angle_gamma   90.00
#
_symmetry.space_group_name_H-M   'P 1'
#
loop_
_entity.id
_entity.type
_entity.pdbx_description
1 polymer ?
#
loop_
_entity_poly.entity_id
_entity_poly.type
_entity_poly.pdbx_seq_one_letter_code
_entity_poly.pdbx_strand_id
1 'polypeptide(L)' 'MIELVLVYCLSAQPDKCTEQRPIFELPLSSMACMINAQKVALQYVAEHPEWQLARWRCEIDKPREGAA' A
#
# COMPACT_ATOMS: atom_id res chain seq x y z
N MET A 1 3.26 -11.40 11.19
CA MET A 1 3.29 -11.10 9.76
C MET A 1 3.00 -9.63 9.53
N ILE A 2 3.71 -9.02 8.58
CA ILE A 2 3.53 -7.61 8.30
C ILE A 2 2.86 -7.46 6.95
N GLU A 3 1.86 -6.60 6.87
CA GLU A 3 1.15 -6.39 5.63
C GLU A 3 1.29 -4.94 5.20
N LEU A 4 1.63 -4.71 3.95
CA LEU A 4 1.77 -3.37 3.41
C LEU A 4 0.42 -2.91 2.87
N VAL A 5 0.00 -1.72 3.23
CA VAL A 5 -1.25 -1.14 2.78
C VAL A 5 -0.94 0.22 2.17
N LEU A 6 -1.39 0.42 0.93
CA LEU A 6 -1.14 1.66 0.22
C LEU A 6 -2.48 2.26 -0.19
N VAL A 7 -2.66 3.54 -0.01
CA VAL A 7 -3.89 4.22 -0.38
C VAL A 7 -3.56 5.26 -1.44
N TYR A 8 -4.18 5.13 -2.59
CA TYR A 8 -3.99 6.05 -3.70
C TYR A 8 -5.29 6.81 -3.93
N CYS A 9 -5.17 8.08 -4.28
CA CYS A 9 -6.34 8.90 -4.57
C CYS A 9 -6.18 9.56 -5.92
N LEU A 10 -7.27 9.83 -6.60
CA LEU A 10 -7.20 10.48 -7.89
C LEU A 10 -6.76 11.92 -7.72
N SER A 11 -5.83 12.36 -8.57
CA SER A 11 -5.34 13.72 -8.47
C SER A 11 -6.45 14.73 -8.73
N ALA A 12 -7.32 14.43 -9.67
CA ALA A 12 -8.39 15.34 -10.03
C ALA A 12 -9.56 15.27 -9.06
N GLN A 13 -9.71 14.15 -8.35
CA GLN A 13 -10.80 13.98 -7.38
C GLN A 13 -10.23 13.35 -6.13
N PRO A 14 -9.62 14.12 -5.25
CA PRO A 14 -8.94 13.55 -4.09
C PRO A 14 -9.83 12.79 -3.12
N ASP A 15 -11.14 12.94 -3.24
CA ASP A 15 -12.04 12.15 -2.39
C ASP A 15 -12.27 10.75 -2.95
N LYS A 16 -11.79 10.45 -4.14
CA LYS A 16 -11.91 9.13 -4.72
C LYS A 16 -10.60 8.39 -4.53
N CYS A 17 -10.60 7.43 -3.64
CA CYS A 17 -9.38 6.71 -3.27
C CYS A 17 -9.57 5.22 -3.33
N THR A 18 -8.49 4.49 -3.48
CA THR A 18 -8.50 3.05 -3.49
C THR A 18 -7.39 2.54 -2.60
N GLU A 19 -7.62 1.39 -1.98
CA GLU A 19 -6.64 0.79 -1.10
C GLU A 19 -6.07 -0.45 -1.76
N GLN A 20 -4.75 -0.56 -1.76
CA GLN A 20 -4.07 -1.69 -2.36
C GLN A 20 -3.30 -2.44 -1.28
N ARG A 21 -3.38 -3.76 -1.31
CA ARG A 21 -2.67 -4.62 -0.36
C ARG A 21 -1.90 -5.66 -1.15
N PRO A 22 -0.70 -5.31 -1.62
CA PRO A 22 0.07 -6.26 -2.41
C PRO A 22 0.43 -7.50 -1.59
N ILE A 23 0.49 -8.63 -2.26
CA ILE A 23 0.81 -9.89 -1.61
C ILE A 23 2.28 -10.19 -1.82
N PHE A 24 2.98 -10.50 -0.74
CA PHE A 24 4.39 -10.88 -0.82
C PHE A 24 4.54 -12.33 -0.43
N GLU A 25 5.40 -13.05 -1.15
CA GLU A 25 5.59 -14.46 -0.87
C GLU A 25 6.35 -14.69 0.41
N LEU A 26 7.22 -13.81 0.77
CA LEU A 26 8.00 -13.95 1.98
C LEU A 26 7.53 -12.97 3.03
N PRO A 27 7.65 -13.32 4.29
CA PRO A 27 7.28 -12.38 5.35
C PRO A 27 8.12 -11.13 5.28
N LEU A 28 7.52 -9.98 5.53
CA LEU A 28 8.24 -8.73 5.51
C LEU A 28 8.66 -8.34 6.91
N SER A 29 9.87 -7.84 7.04
CA SER A 29 10.29 -7.16 8.26
C SER A 29 9.75 -5.73 8.18
N SER A 30 9.81 -4.99 9.28
CA SER A 30 9.37 -3.62 9.27
C SER A 30 10.15 -2.80 8.28
N MET A 31 11.46 -2.99 8.23
CA MET A 31 12.28 -2.23 7.31
C MET A 31 11.98 -2.61 5.86
N ALA A 32 11.81 -3.88 5.59
CA ALA A 32 11.50 -4.33 4.24
C ALA A 32 10.15 -3.78 3.80
N CYS A 33 9.19 -3.70 4.70
CA CYS A 33 7.89 -3.15 4.38
C CYS A 33 8.01 -1.69 3.97
N MET A 34 8.79 -0.91 4.71
CA MET A 34 8.98 0.50 4.39
C MET A 34 9.67 0.69 3.05
N ILE A 35 10.70 -0.11 2.78
CA ILE A 35 11.41 -0.01 1.52
C ILE A 35 10.50 -0.39 0.36
N ASN A 36 9.75 -1.48 0.53
CA ASN A 36 8.88 -1.94 -0.54
C ASN A 36 7.71 -0.98 -0.78
N ALA A 37 7.28 -0.27 0.26
CA ALA A 37 6.21 0.69 0.10
C ALA A 37 6.61 1.76 -0.91
N GLN A 38 7.83 2.26 -0.81
CA GLN A 38 8.28 3.28 -1.73
C GLN A 38 8.38 2.75 -3.15
N LYS A 39 8.94 1.55 -3.31
CA LYS A 39 9.10 0.97 -4.63
C LYS A 39 7.75 0.71 -5.29
N VAL A 40 6.83 0.11 -4.57
CA VAL A 40 5.52 -0.23 -5.10
C VAL A 40 4.75 1.04 -5.43
N ALA A 41 4.83 2.05 -4.57
CA ALA A 41 4.12 3.28 -4.80
C ALA A 41 4.63 4.01 -6.04
N LEU A 42 5.94 4.09 -6.19
CA LEU A 42 6.51 4.76 -7.35
C LEU A 42 6.14 4.05 -8.64
N GLN A 43 6.18 2.73 -8.63
CA GLN A 43 5.84 1.96 -9.80
C GLN A 43 4.37 2.13 -10.17
N TYR A 44 3.49 2.09 -9.17
CA TYR A 44 2.07 2.22 -9.42
C TYR A 44 1.75 3.59 -10.00
N VAL A 45 2.30 4.65 -9.42
CA VAL A 45 2.04 6.00 -9.89
C VAL A 45 2.60 6.22 -11.29
N ALA A 46 3.74 5.61 -11.59
CA ALA A 46 4.32 5.71 -12.92
C ALA A 46 3.42 5.07 -13.97
N GLU A 47 2.75 3.98 -13.61
CA GLU A 47 1.88 3.28 -14.54
C GLU A 47 0.47 3.87 -14.56
N HIS A 48 0.10 4.59 -13.51
CA HIS A 48 -1.25 5.16 -13.40
C HIS A 48 -1.11 6.64 -12.98
N PRO A 49 -0.73 7.50 -13.91
CA PRO A 49 -0.42 8.88 -13.55
C PRO A 49 -1.59 9.68 -13.01
N GLU A 50 -2.81 9.22 -13.21
CA GLU A 50 -3.97 9.93 -12.66
C GLU A 50 -4.12 9.68 -11.16
N TRP A 51 -3.41 8.70 -10.62
CA TRP A 51 -3.46 8.38 -9.21
C TRP A 51 -2.21 8.90 -8.52
N GLN A 52 -2.35 9.27 -7.25
CA GLN A 52 -1.19 9.64 -6.44
C GLN A 52 -1.28 8.98 -5.09
N LEU A 53 -0.16 8.72 -4.49
CA LEU A 53 -0.11 8.07 -3.20
C LEU A 53 -0.56 9.05 -2.13
N ALA A 54 -1.63 8.73 -1.44
CA ALA A 54 -2.13 9.57 -0.36
C ALA A 54 -1.49 9.18 0.96
N ARG A 55 -1.37 7.88 1.22
CA ARG A 55 -0.73 7.42 2.44
C ARG A 55 -0.45 5.93 2.33
N TRP A 56 0.39 5.45 3.20
CA TRP A 56 0.71 4.03 3.26
C TRP A 56 1.01 3.67 4.70
N ARG A 57 0.88 2.39 5.01
CA ARG A 57 1.21 1.94 6.35
C ARG A 57 1.60 0.48 6.31
N CYS A 58 2.33 0.04 7.32
CA CYS A 58 2.69 -1.37 7.48
C CYS A 58 1.95 -1.86 8.71
N GLU A 59 1.05 -2.80 8.51
CA GLU A 59 0.26 -3.36 9.60
C GLU A 59 0.99 -4.60 10.13
N ILE A 60 1.23 -4.64 11.42
CA ILE A 60 2.01 -5.69 12.04
C ILE A 60 1.10 -6.64 12.77
N ASP A 61 1.18 -7.94 12.39
CA ASP A 61 0.43 -8.99 13.09
C ASP A 61 -1.03 -8.66 13.23
N LYS A 62 -1.61 -7.95 12.32
CA LYS A 62 -3.00 -7.69 12.38
C LYS A 62 -3.75 -8.72 11.64
N PRO A 63 -4.73 -9.35 12.24
CA PRO A 63 -5.52 -10.32 11.51
C PRO A 63 -6.35 -9.60 10.47
N ARG A 64 -6.60 -10.31 9.37
CA ARG A 64 -7.45 -9.75 8.41
C ARG A 64 -8.79 -9.56 8.95
N GLU A 65 -9.47 -8.62 8.47
CA GLU A 65 -10.70 -8.35 8.97
C GLU A 65 -11.59 -9.36 8.87
N GLY A 66 -11.53 -10.04 7.93
CA GLY A 66 -12.38 -11.09 7.84
C GLY A 66 -12.22 -12.02 8.95
N ALA A 67 -11.05 -12.01 9.49
CA ALA A 67 -10.81 -12.93 10.56
C ALA A 67 -11.42 -12.44 11.82
N ALA A 68 -11.78 -11.27 11.86
CA ALA A 68 -12.31 -10.73 13.12
C ALA A 68 -13.72 -11.24 13.37
#